data_84a713bda1fb879834d44e97964322f5
#
_entry.id   84a713bda1fb879834d44e97964322f5
#
_cell.length_a   1.000
_cell.length_b   1.000
_cell.length_c   1.000
_cell.angle_alpha   90.00
_cell.angle_beta   90.00
_cell.angle_gamma   90.00
#
_symmetry.space_group_name_H-M   'P 1'
#
loop_
_entity.id
_entity.type
_entity.pdbx_description
1 polymer ?
#
loop_
_entity_poly.entity_id
_entity_poly.type
_entity_poly.pdbx_seq_one_letter_code
_entity_poly.pdbx_strand_id
1 'polypeptide(L)' 'MNQKKEIINQYKKKISLLKKHNKLYFEKDNPEITDFEYDELKREIFEFENKNQFLKELK' A
#
# COMPACT_ATOMS: atom_id res chain seq x y z
N MET A 1 3.77 23.87 -5.64
CA MET A 1 4.06 22.46 -5.46
C MET A 1 3.11 21.85 -4.44
N ASN A 2 2.47 20.76 -4.76
CA ASN A 2 1.41 20.21 -3.92
C ASN A 2 1.87 18.94 -3.22
N GLN A 3 2.34 19.07 -1.99
CA GLN A 3 2.81 17.93 -1.20
C GLN A 3 1.71 16.91 -0.94
N LYS A 4 0.48 17.40 -0.80
CA LYS A 4 -0.67 16.52 -0.56
C LYS A 4 -0.90 15.59 -1.76
N LYS A 5 -0.80 16.12 -2.96
CA LYS A 5 -0.95 15.35 -4.18
C LYS A 5 0.14 14.26 -4.28
N GLU A 6 1.36 14.62 -3.92
CA GLU A 6 2.47 13.68 -3.94
C GLU A 6 2.27 12.55 -2.94
N ILE A 7 1.80 12.87 -1.76
CA ILE A 7 1.50 11.88 -0.73
C ILE A 7 0.41 10.92 -1.22
N ILE A 8 -0.63 11.47 -1.83
CA ILE A 8 -1.73 10.66 -2.37
C ILE A 8 -1.21 9.71 -3.46
N ASN A 9 -0.35 10.20 -4.34
CA ASN A 9 0.21 9.38 -5.41
C ASN A 9 1.03 8.22 -4.85
N GLN A 10 1.86 8.48 -3.85
CA GLN A 10 2.66 7.44 -3.22
C GLN A 10 1.78 6.42 -2.50
N TYR A 11 0.75 6.90 -1.82
CA TYR A 11 -0.19 6.05 -1.12
C TYR A 11 -0.90 5.11 -2.10
N LYS A 12 -1.39 5.66 -3.21
CA LYS A 12 -2.09 4.87 -4.23
C LYS A 12 -1.18 3.81 -4.84
N LYS A 13 0.08 4.16 -5.06
CA LYS A 13 1.04 3.19 -5.58
C LYS A 13 1.24 2.03 -4.63
N LYS A 14 1.34 2.31 -3.34
CA LYS A 14 1.50 1.27 -2.33
C LYS A 14 0.27 0.38 -2.24
N ILE A 15 -0.91 0.97 -2.29
CA ILE A 15 -2.18 0.22 -2.29
C ILE A 15 -2.26 -0.69 -3.51
N SER A 16 -1.92 -0.16 -4.68
CA SER A 16 -1.94 -0.91 -5.92
C SER A 16 -0.99 -2.10 -5.86
N LEU A 17 0.19 -1.87 -5.32
CA LEU A 17 1.19 -2.92 -5.16
C LEU A 17 0.72 -4.00 -4.19
N LEU A 18 0.10 -3.59 -3.10
CA LEU A 18 -0.44 -4.52 -2.12
C LEU A 18 -1.52 -5.40 -2.75
N LYS A 19 -2.40 -4.82 -3.53
CA LYS A 19 -3.46 -5.56 -4.21
C LYS A 19 -2.88 -6.55 -5.22
N LYS A 20 -1.85 -6.16 -5.93
CA LYS A 20 -1.18 -7.02 -6.88
C LYS A 20 -0.59 -8.25 -6.18
N HIS A 21 0.08 -8.04 -5.07
CA HIS A 21 0.69 -9.15 -4.33
C HIS A 21 -0.35 -10.06 -3.69
N ASN A 22 -1.46 -9.48 -3.21
CA ASN A 22 -2.58 -10.28 -2.73
C ASN A 22 -3.11 -11.22 -3.80
N LYS A 23 -3.30 -10.68 -4.99
CA LYS A 23 -3.83 -11.44 -6.11
C LYS A 23 -2.90 -12.60 -6.46
N LEU A 24 -1.61 -12.32 -6.54
CA LEU A 24 -0.61 -13.34 -6.87
C LEU A 24 -0.56 -14.42 -5.80
N TYR A 25 -0.69 -14.03 -4.55
CA TYR A 25 -0.66 -14.98 -3.45
C TYR A 25 -1.82 -15.97 -3.54
N PHE A 26 -3.03 -15.47 -3.80
CA PHE A 26 -4.20 -16.33 -3.84
C PHE A 26 -4.34 -17.12 -5.13
N GLU A 27 -3.94 -16.54 -6.25
CA GLU A 27 -4.14 -17.20 -7.54
C GLU A 27 -3.06 -18.22 -7.88
N LYS A 28 -1.81 -17.90 -7.56
CA LYS A 28 -0.68 -18.71 -7.99
C LYS A 28 -0.06 -19.54 -6.87
N ASP A 29 -0.44 -19.26 -5.66
CA ASP A 29 0.13 -19.93 -4.49
C ASP A 29 1.66 -19.82 -4.48
N ASN A 30 2.17 -18.74 -5.08
CA ASN A 30 3.60 -18.52 -5.21
C ASN A 30 3.86 -17.00 -5.21
N PRO A 31 3.84 -16.37 -4.04
CA PRO A 31 3.99 -14.92 -3.94
C PRO A 31 5.37 -14.45 -4.39
N GLU A 32 5.41 -13.29 -5.05
CA GLU A 32 6.66 -12.69 -5.50
C GLU A 32 7.46 -12.10 -4.34
N ILE A 33 6.82 -11.83 -3.22
CA ILE A 33 7.48 -11.24 -2.07
C ILE A 33 7.32 -12.15 -0.86
N THR A 34 8.22 -11.98 0.09
CA THR A 34 8.15 -12.73 1.35
C THR A 34 7.04 -12.19 2.23
N ASP A 35 6.63 -12.98 3.23
CA ASP A 35 5.65 -12.54 4.22
C ASP A 35 6.14 -11.28 4.94
N PHE A 36 7.43 -11.19 5.18
CA PHE A 36 8.03 -10.03 5.83
C PHE A 36 7.84 -8.77 4.99
N GLU A 37 8.10 -8.85 3.69
CA GLU A 37 7.93 -7.72 2.79
C GLU A 37 6.47 -7.31 2.67
N TYR A 38 5.59 -8.26 2.63
CA TYR A 38 4.15 -8.01 2.57
C TYR A 38 3.67 -7.27 3.82
N ASP A 39 4.08 -7.74 4.99
CA ASP A 39 3.71 -7.10 6.25
C ASP A 39 4.29 -5.69 6.35
N GLU A 40 5.51 -5.50 5.84
CA GLU A 40 6.16 -4.21 5.86
C GLU A 40 5.41 -3.21 4.97
N LEU A 41 4.95 -3.66 3.81
CA LEU A 41 4.15 -2.83 2.92
C LEU A 41 2.84 -2.41 3.59
N LYS A 42 2.18 -3.34 4.26
CA LYS A 42 0.95 -3.04 4.98
C LYS A 42 1.20 -2.02 6.09
N ARG A 43 2.32 -2.16 6.78
CA ARG A 43 2.70 -1.22 7.84
C ARG A 43 2.93 0.18 7.28
N GLU A 44 3.61 0.28 6.15
CA GLU A 44 3.86 1.57 5.52
C GLU A 44 2.55 2.25 5.14
N ILE A 45 1.61 1.51 4.59
CA ILE A 45 0.29 2.03 4.24
C ILE A 45 -0.42 2.55 5.48
N PHE A 46 -0.38 1.79 6.54
CA PHE A 46 -1.00 2.16 7.81
C PHE A 46 -0.39 3.44 8.38
N GLU A 47 0.94 3.56 8.31
CA GLU A 47 1.63 4.76 8.79
C GLU A 47 1.27 5.98 7.95
N PHE A 48 1.14 5.81 6.64
CA PHE A 48 0.69 6.90 5.77
C PHE A 48 -0.67 7.42 6.21
N GLU A 49 -1.59 6.51 6.49
CA GLU A 49 -2.94 6.87 6.91
C GLU A 49 -2.93 7.57 8.27
N ASN A 50 -2.08 7.14 9.18
CA ASN A 50 -1.98 7.76 10.49
C ASN A 50 -1.38 9.16 10.44
N LYS A 51 -0.40 9.35 9.57
CA LYS A 51 0.25 10.66 9.41
C LYS A 51 -0.61 11.63 8.62
N ASN A 52 -1.45 11.09 7.74
CA ASN A 52 -2.23 11.89 6.81
C ASN A 52 -3.69 11.40 6.84
N GLN A 53 -4.44 11.88 7.82
CA GLN A 53 -5.81 11.40 8.03
C GLN A 53 -6.70 11.57 6.81
N PHE A 54 -6.41 12.55 5.95
CA PHE A 54 -7.20 12.74 4.74
C PHE A 54 -7.14 11.52 3.81
N LEU A 55 -6.11 10.69 3.95
CA LEU A 55 -6.00 9.47 3.14
C LEU A 55 -7.09 8.45 3.48
N LYS A 56 -7.58 8.47 4.70
CA LYS A 56 -8.64 7.56 5.11
C LYS A 56 -9.95 7.84 4.38
N GLU A 57 -10.13 9.06 3.93
CA GLU A 57 -11.32 9.46 3.19
C GLU A 57 -11.27 9.02 1.73
N LEU A 58 -10.11 8.59 1.25
CA LEU A 58 -9.95 8.17 -0.14
C LEU A 58 -10.39 6.72 -0.39
N LYS A 59 -10.71 5.99 0.63
CA LYS A 59 -11.11 4.59 0.49
C LYS A 59 -12.51 4.44 -0.06
#